data_f0540fb0eefcbf5f97f5602ae79f29c8
#
_entry.id   f0540fb0eefcbf5f97f5602ae79f29c8
#
_cell.length_a   1.000
_cell.length_b   1.000
_cell.length_c   1.000
_cell.angle_alpha   90.00
_cell.angle_beta   90.00
_cell.angle_gamma   90.00
#
_symmetry.space_group_name_H-M   'P 1'
#
loop_
_entity.id
_entity.type
_entity.pdbx_description
1 polymer ?
#
loop_
_entity_poly.entity_id
_entity_poly.type
_entity_poly.pdbx_seq_one_letter_code
_entity_poly.pdbx_strand_id
1 'polypeptide(L)'
;MKIISHPSASALSEADWASLDHHNDPFTSGAFLRIAEKVGAADTALGWQAQHLALHDETAPQGDQLLGLLPLYLRTHSFGDFSHDWQWATAWQRAGLAYYPKLVSGVPFTPSPGPRLLVRQGIARSPVVQALIEGAIHV
;
A
#
# COMPACT_ATOMS: atom_id res chain seq x y z
N MET A 1 2.22 -7.98 18.13
CA MET A 1 2.10 -7.52 16.72
C MET A 1 1.67 -6.08 16.72
N LYS A 2 2.21 -5.28 15.80
CA LYS A 2 1.96 -3.83 15.72
C LYS A 2 1.87 -3.39 14.26
N ILE A 3 0.87 -2.58 13.93
CA ILE A 3 0.76 -1.92 12.63
C ILE A 3 1.53 -0.60 12.69
N ILE A 4 2.36 -0.36 11.68
CA ILE A 4 3.12 0.88 11.51
C ILE A 4 2.81 1.43 10.11
N SER A 5 2.43 2.70 10.03
CA SER A 5 2.26 3.41 8.77
C SER A 5 3.58 4.05 8.34
N HIS A 6 3.99 3.79 7.11
CA HIS A 6 5.21 4.33 6.52
C HIS A 6 4.88 5.32 5.41
N PRO A 7 5.44 6.54 5.45
CA PRO A 7 5.17 7.58 4.45
C PRO A 7 5.93 7.37 3.13
N SER A 8 6.68 6.28 2.99
CA SER A 8 7.44 5.96 1.79
C SER A 8 7.85 4.49 1.78
N ALA A 9 7.91 3.89 0.59
CA ALA A 9 8.49 2.58 0.36
C ALA A 9 9.98 2.49 0.75
N SER A 10 10.67 3.63 0.80
CA SER A 10 12.07 3.72 1.26
C SER A 10 12.25 3.59 2.76
N ALA A 11 11.17 3.63 3.55
CA ALA A 11 11.23 3.43 4.99
C ALA A 11 11.50 1.96 5.39
N LEU A 12 11.28 1.02 4.47
CA LEU A 12 11.60 -0.39 4.65
C LEU A 12 12.95 -0.73 4.01
N SER A 13 13.72 -1.59 4.65
CA SER A 13 15.02 -2.04 4.13
C SER A 13 14.89 -2.95 2.90
N GLU A 14 15.98 -3.15 2.16
CA GLU A 14 16.04 -4.13 1.07
C GLU A 14 15.73 -5.56 1.57
N ALA A 15 16.22 -5.91 2.77
CA ALA A 15 15.99 -7.21 3.38
C ALA A 15 14.52 -7.41 3.74
N ASP A 16 13.84 -6.37 4.25
CA ASP A 16 12.40 -6.43 4.52
C ASP A 16 11.61 -6.70 3.25
N TRP A 17 11.88 -5.94 2.18
CA TRP A 17 11.25 -6.13 0.88
C TRP A 17 11.50 -7.52 0.30
N ALA A 18 12.74 -8.02 0.39
CA ALA A 18 13.11 -9.36 -0.10
C ALA A 18 12.46 -10.50 0.70
N SER A 19 12.07 -10.25 1.96
CA SER A 19 11.40 -11.25 2.80
C SER A 19 9.94 -11.49 2.44
N LEU A 20 9.32 -10.58 1.70
CA LEU A 20 7.90 -10.63 1.33
C LEU A 20 7.67 -11.48 0.08
N ASP A 21 6.53 -12.17 0.03
CA ASP A 21 6.11 -12.89 -1.17
C ASP A 21 5.40 -11.94 -2.14
N HIS A 22 6.07 -11.60 -3.21
CA HIS A 22 5.58 -10.74 -4.30
C HIS A 22 4.92 -11.54 -5.43
N HIS A 23 4.86 -12.87 -5.35
CA HIS A 23 4.38 -13.73 -6.43
C HIS A 23 5.00 -13.40 -7.80
N ASN A 24 6.27 -13.03 -7.82
CA ASN A 24 7.01 -12.55 -9.01
C ASN A 24 6.40 -11.31 -9.69
N ASP A 25 5.55 -10.54 -9.01
CA ASP A 25 5.04 -9.28 -9.55
C ASP A 25 6.07 -8.16 -9.39
N PRO A 26 6.60 -7.60 -10.49
CA PRO A 26 7.59 -6.53 -10.43
C PRO A 26 7.02 -5.22 -9.89
N PHE A 27 5.73 -4.98 -10.08
CA PHE A 27 5.09 -3.70 -9.76
C PHE A 27 4.85 -3.49 -8.26
N THR A 28 4.78 -4.57 -7.48
CA THR A 28 4.70 -4.52 -6.01
C THR A 28 6.05 -4.74 -5.35
N SER A 29 7.14 -4.73 -6.10
CA SER A 29 8.49 -4.79 -5.56
C SER A 29 8.89 -3.46 -4.90
N GLY A 30 9.76 -3.54 -3.89
CA GLY A 30 10.33 -2.36 -3.24
C GLY A 30 11.12 -1.47 -4.22
N ALA A 31 11.78 -2.08 -5.20
CA ALA A 31 12.51 -1.35 -6.23
C ALA A 31 11.58 -0.46 -7.06
N PHE A 32 10.46 -1.01 -7.54
CA PHE A 32 9.51 -0.26 -8.36
C PHE A 32 8.85 0.88 -7.56
N LEU A 33 8.29 0.58 -6.38
CA LEU A 33 7.57 1.56 -5.58
C LEU A 33 8.48 2.70 -5.10
N ARG A 34 9.70 2.39 -4.67
CA ARG A 34 10.70 3.40 -4.29
C ARG A 34 11.06 4.33 -5.44
N ILE A 35 11.26 3.78 -6.65
CA ILE A 35 11.55 4.58 -7.84
C ILE A 35 10.36 5.47 -8.18
N ALA A 36 9.14 4.92 -8.21
CA ALA A 36 7.93 5.67 -8.51
C ALA A 36 7.74 6.87 -7.56
N GLU A 37 8.00 6.68 -6.27
CA GLU A 37 7.95 7.74 -5.27
C GLU A 37 9.10 8.75 -5.44
N LYS A 38 10.33 8.26 -5.64
CA LYS A 38 11.53 9.10 -5.75
C LYS A 38 11.50 10.03 -6.97
N VAL A 39 10.99 9.55 -8.11
CA VAL A 39 10.92 10.36 -9.34
C VAL A 39 9.65 11.22 -9.42
N GLY A 40 8.81 11.20 -8.39
CA GLY A 40 7.59 12.00 -8.33
C GLY A 40 6.42 11.44 -9.15
N ALA A 41 6.51 10.20 -9.64
CA ALA A 41 5.36 9.53 -10.28
C ALA A 41 4.27 9.18 -9.25
N ALA A 42 4.66 8.88 -8.01
CA ALA A 42 3.77 8.71 -6.88
C ALA A 42 4.03 9.83 -5.86
N ASP A 43 3.46 11.00 -6.09
CA ASP A 43 3.68 12.20 -5.31
C ASP A 43 2.35 12.83 -4.87
N THR A 44 2.37 13.57 -3.77
CA THR A 44 1.21 14.29 -3.24
C THR A 44 0.65 15.32 -4.24
N ALA A 45 1.51 15.95 -5.04
CA ALA A 45 1.08 16.87 -6.09
C ALA A 45 0.25 16.18 -7.19
N LEU A 46 0.48 14.88 -7.40
CA LEU A 46 -0.30 14.02 -8.30
C LEU A 46 -1.41 13.27 -7.56
N GLY A 47 -1.67 13.64 -6.32
CA GLY A 47 -2.71 13.04 -5.48
C GLY A 47 -2.38 11.64 -4.96
N TRP A 48 -1.12 11.23 -4.92
CA TRP A 48 -0.65 9.97 -4.36
C TRP A 48 0.19 10.23 -3.11
N GLN A 49 -0.37 10.06 -1.93
CA GLN A 49 0.36 10.15 -0.67
C GLN A 49 0.58 8.75 -0.10
N ALA A 50 1.83 8.31 -0.02
CA ALA A 50 2.15 6.99 0.52
C ALA A 50 1.77 6.88 2.00
N GLN A 51 1.11 5.78 2.34
CA GLN A 51 0.72 5.38 3.70
C GLN A 51 0.82 3.86 3.84
N HIS A 52 1.97 3.29 3.47
CA HIS A 52 2.16 1.83 3.48
C HIS A 52 2.02 1.28 4.89
N LEU A 53 1.17 0.26 5.06
CA LEU A 53 0.97 -0.38 6.35
C LEU A 53 1.83 -1.62 6.47
N ALA A 54 2.70 -1.64 7.46
CA ALA A 54 3.53 -2.78 7.80
C ALA A 54 3.08 -3.40 9.12
N LEU A 55 2.92 -4.72 9.15
CA LEU A 55 2.68 -5.49 10.35
C LEU A 55 4.00 -6.03 10.88
N HIS A 56 4.33 -5.69 12.11
CA HIS A 56 5.55 -6.13 12.78
C HIS A 56 5.26 -7.00 14.00
N ASP A 57 6.13 -7.98 14.22
CA ASP A 57 6.27 -8.68 15.50
C ASP A 57 7.50 -8.13 16.24
N GLU A 58 7.27 -7.26 17.21
CA GLU A 58 8.34 -6.63 18.00
C GLU A 58 9.10 -7.62 18.89
N THR A 59 8.57 -8.85 19.05
CA THR A 59 9.23 -9.92 19.83
C THR A 59 10.17 -10.77 18.99
N ALA A 60 10.08 -10.69 17.66
CA ALA A 60 10.94 -11.41 16.74
C ALA A 60 12.36 -10.79 16.71
N PRO A 61 13.39 -11.57 16.37
CA PRO A 61 14.74 -11.04 16.16
C PRO A 61 14.76 -9.91 15.12
N GLN A 62 15.74 -9.01 15.27
CA GLN A 62 15.94 -7.96 14.29
C GLN A 62 16.19 -8.56 12.89
N GLY A 63 15.47 -8.07 11.89
CA GLY A 63 15.48 -8.61 10.52
C GLY A 63 14.34 -9.60 10.24
N ASP A 64 13.71 -10.14 11.27
CA ASP A 64 12.57 -11.05 11.13
C ASP A 64 11.24 -10.44 11.60
N GLN A 65 11.28 -9.15 11.96
CA GLN A 65 10.14 -8.47 12.57
C GLN A 65 9.01 -8.18 11.58
N LEU A 66 9.31 -7.90 10.30
CA LEU A 66 8.28 -7.63 9.31
C LEU A 66 7.53 -8.92 8.94
N LEU A 67 6.24 -8.96 9.24
CA LEU A 67 5.35 -10.08 8.93
C LEU A 67 4.56 -9.87 7.64
N GLY A 68 4.22 -8.64 7.32
CA GLY A 68 3.48 -8.32 6.11
C GLY A 68 3.41 -6.84 5.81
N LEU A 69 3.06 -6.54 4.57
CA LEU A 69 2.99 -5.18 4.04
C LEU A 69 1.77 -5.03 3.15
N LEU A 70 1.05 -3.94 3.31
CA LEU A 70 0.02 -3.45 2.41
C LEU A 70 0.50 -2.14 1.80
N PRO A 71 0.99 -2.13 0.54
CA PRO A 71 1.21 -0.90 -0.19
C PRO A 71 -0.09 -0.12 -0.28
N LEU A 72 -0.12 1.08 0.29
CA LEU A 72 -1.33 1.87 0.47
C LEU A 72 -1.02 3.34 0.19
N TYR A 73 -1.94 4.00 -0.49
CA TYR A 73 -1.84 5.43 -0.79
C TYR A 73 -3.14 6.14 -0.42
N LEU A 74 -3.03 7.33 0.16
CA LEU A 74 -4.14 8.27 0.27
C LEU A 74 -4.26 9.02 -1.06
N ARG A 75 -5.41 8.85 -1.72
CA ARG A 75 -5.73 9.52 -2.98
C ARG A 75 -6.60 10.73 -2.72
N THR A 76 -6.15 11.89 -3.18
CA THR A 76 -6.93 13.14 -3.07
C THR A 76 -7.75 13.43 -4.32
N HIS A 77 -7.43 12.82 -5.45
CA HIS A 77 -8.17 12.89 -6.73
C HIS A 77 -7.74 11.72 -7.62
N SER A 78 -8.45 11.48 -8.72
CA SER A 78 -8.15 10.42 -9.70
C SER A 78 -7.69 10.97 -11.07
N PHE A 79 -7.24 12.22 -11.14
CA PHE A 79 -6.73 12.76 -12.40
C PHE A 79 -5.50 11.97 -12.87
N GLY A 80 -5.52 11.58 -14.14
CA GLY A 80 -4.45 10.80 -14.76
C GLY A 80 -4.51 9.30 -14.48
N ASP A 81 -5.44 8.82 -13.68
CA ASP A 81 -5.64 7.39 -13.47
C ASP A 81 -6.18 6.72 -14.74
N PHE A 82 -5.74 5.50 -15.00
CA PHE A 82 -6.20 4.72 -16.15
C PHE A 82 -7.68 4.36 -16.06
N SER A 83 -8.15 4.05 -14.86
CA SER A 83 -9.56 3.79 -14.54
C SER A 83 -10.18 4.99 -13.88
N HIS A 84 -11.25 5.52 -14.49
CA HIS A 84 -11.95 6.68 -13.95
C HIS A 84 -13.05 6.26 -12.99
N ASP A 85 -13.06 6.88 -11.82
CA ASP A 85 -14.07 6.68 -10.78
C ASP A 85 -14.99 7.90 -10.60
N TRP A 86 -15.08 8.76 -11.60
CA TRP A 86 -15.85 10.01 -11.54
C TRP A 86 -17.34 9.79 -11.28
N GLN A 87 -17.92 8.70 -11.80
CA GLN A 87 -19.31 8.36 -11.54
C GLN A 87 -19.55 8.05 -10.07
N TRP A 88 -18.62 7.32 -9.42
CA TRP A 88 -18.66 7.05 -7.99
C TRP A 88 -18.50 8.32 -7.17
N ALA A 89 -17.52 9.15 -7.50
CA ALA A 89 -17.30 10.42 -6.84
C ALA A 89 -18.53 11.33 -6.92
N THR A 90 -19.17 11.41 -8.10
CA THR A 90 -20.40 12.17 -8.30
C THR A 90 -21.58 11.60 -7.50
N ALA A 91 -21.73 10.28 -7.44
CA ALA A 91 -22.81 9.64 -6.68
C ALA A 91 -22.65 9.90 -5.17
N TRP A 92 -21.43 9.80 -4.64
CA TRP A 92 -21.15 10.12 -3.23
C TRP A 92 -21.41 11.59 -2.92
N GLN A 93 -20.98 12.50 -3.79
CA GLN A 93 -21.22 13.93 -3.62
C GLN A 93 -22.73 14.26 -3.63
N ARG A 94 -23.51 13.63 -4.51
CA ARG A 94 -24.98 13.78 -4.54
C ARG A 94 -25.64 13.26 -3.26
N ALA A 95 -25.04 12.26 -2.62
CA ALA A 95 -25.49 11.73 -1.33
C ALA A 95 -25.02 12.57 -0.13
N GLY A 96 -24.30 13.69 -0.36
CA GLY A 96 -23.76 14.54 0.71
C GLY A 96 -22.52 13.95 1.39
N LEU A 97 -21.86 12.97 0.77
CA LEU A 97 -20.70 12.28 1.31
C LEU A 97 -19.42 12.68 0.56
N ALA A 98 -18.29 12.73 1.27
CA ALA A 98 -16.99 12.93 0.66
C ALA A 98 -16.48 11.62 0.06
N TYR A 99 -16.11 11.62 -1.23
CA TYR A 99 -15.47 10.49 -1.90
C TYR A 99 -13.95 10.53 -1.77
N TYR A 100 -13.38 11.72 -1.76
CA TYR A 100 -11.96 11.96 -1.50
C TYR A 100 -11.76 12.69 -0.18
N PRO A 101 -10.63 12.48 0.51
CA PRO A 101 -9.59 11.51 0.19
C PRO A 101 -10.05 10.08 0.44
N LYS A 102 -9.44 9.11 -0.27
CA LYS A 102 -9.70 7.68 -0.09
C LYS A 102 -8.39 6.89 -0.05
N LEU A 103 -8.40 5.76 0.66
CA LEU A 103 -7.28 4.84 0.64
C LEU A 103 -7.37 3.91 -0.58
N VAL A 104 -6.26 3.74 -1.28
CA VAL A 104 -6.14 2.87 -2.45
C VAL A 104 -4.93 1.96 -2.28
N SER A 105 -5.16 0.66 -2.30
CA SER A 105 -4.10 -0.34 -2.46
C SER A 105 -3.94 -0.66 -3.93
N GLY A 106 -3.01 0.02 -4.58
CA GLY A 106 -2.76 -0.09 -6.02
C GLY A 106 -1.37 0.38 -6.35
N VAL A 107 -0.93 0.08 -7.56
CA VAL A 107 0.33 0.59 -8.10
C VAL A 107 0.05 1.91 -8.80
N PRO A 108 0.74 3.00 -8.45
CA PRO A 108 0.50 4.31 -9.05
C PRO A 108 0.55 4.29 -10.58
N PHE A 109 -0.51 4.78 -11.23
CA PHE A 109 -0.66 4.88 -12.69
C PHE A 109 -0.43 3.58 -13.48
N THR A 110 -0.48 2.42 -12.80
CA THR A 110 -0.16 1.11 -13.41
C THR A 110 -1.36 0.18 -13.29
N PRO A 111 -2.13 -0.04 -14.37
CA PRO A 111 -3.33 -0.89 -14.34
C PRO A 111 -2.96 -2.37 -14.45
N SER A 112 -2.09 -2.84 -13.56
CA SER A 112 -1.64 -4.24 -13.52
C SER A 112 -2.32 -4.98 -12.36
N PRO A 113 -2.87 -6.18 -12.60
CA PRO A 113 -3.25 -7.07 -11.52
C PRO A 113 -2.00 -7.56 -10.79
N GLY A 114 -2.15 -7.95 -9.53
CA GLY A 114 -1.05 -8.48 -8.73
C GLY A 114 -1.38 -8.50 -7.24
N PRO A 115 -0.51 -9.08 -6.41
CA PRO A 115 -0.72 -9.13 -4.97
C PRO A 115 -0.68 -7.71 -4.38
N ARG A 116 -1.54 -7.46 -3.42
CA ARG A 116 -1.55 -6.19 -2.66
C ARG A 116 -1.28 -6.43 -1.17
N LEU A 117 -1.65 -7.58 -0.66
CA LEU A 117 -1.37 -8.01 0.70
C LEU A 117 -0.14 -8.91 0.67
N LEU A 118 1.03 -8.31 0.83
CA LEU A 118 2.32 -9.00 0.81
C LEU A 118 2.57 -9.60 2.19
N VAL A 119 2.89 -10.87 2.25
CA VAL A 119 3.14 -11.60 3.50
C VAL A 119 4.55 -12.18 3.45
N ARG A 120 5.22 -12.17 4.58
CA ARG A 120 6.55 -12.78 4.72
C ARG A 120 6.51 -14.25 4.31
N GLN A 121 7.51 -14.68 3.56
CA GLN A 121 7.64 -16.07 3.14
C GLN A 121 7.75 -16.99 4.36
N GLY A 122 7.11 -18.16 4.28
CA GLY A 122 7.20 -19.19 5.30
C GLY A 122 6.29 -19.02 6.52
N ILE A 123 5.47 -17.97 6.59
CA ILE A 123 4.51 -17.79 7.70
C ILE A 123 3.05 -17.93 7.23
N ALA A 124 2.15 -18.13 8.19
CA ALA A 124 0.73 -18.28 7.92
C ALA A 124 0.14 -16.96 7.41
N ARG A 125 -0.46 -16.99 6.21
CA ARG A 125 -0.98 -15.81 5.50
C ARG A 125 -2.21 -15.19 6.18
N SER A 126 -3.17 -16.02 6.60
CA SER A 126 -4.50 -15.56 7.03
C SER A 126 -4.47 -14.54 8.19
N PRO A 127 -3.76 -14.78 9.30
CA PRO A 127 -3.73 -13.84 10.41
C PRO A 127 -3.04 -12.51 10.04
N VAL A 128 -2.02 -12.55 9.18
CA VAL A 128 -1.32 -11.34 8.71
C VAL A 128 -2.23 -10.49 7.83
N VAL A 129 -2.92 -11.11 6.89
CA VAL A 129 -3.88 -10.44 6.00
C VAL A 129 -5.01 -9.80 6.80
N GLN A 130 -5.58 -10.53 7.77
CA GLN A 130 -6.63 -9.99 8.63
C GLN A 130 -6.14 -8.75 9.39
N ALA A 131 -4.98 -8.81 10.02
CA ALA A 131 -4.42 -7.70 10.78
C ALA A 131 -4.15 -6.47 9.89
N LEU A 132 -3.63 -6.66 8.66
CA LEU A 132 -3.40 -5.57 7.71
C LEU A 132 -4.71 -4.90 7.25
N ILE A 133 -5.77 -5.68 6.99
CA ILE A 133 -7.08 -5.15 6.61
C ILE A 133 -7.70 -4.38 7.77
N GLU A 134 -7.69 -4.94 8.97
CA GLU A 134 -8.17 -4.25 10.18
C GLU A 134 -7.40 -2.96 10.42
N GLY A 135 -6.08 -2.98 10.25
CA GLY A 135 -5.24 -1.78 10.33
C GLY A 135 -5.63 -0.71 9.30
N ALA A 136 -5.94 -1.11 8.07
CA ALA A 136 -6.33 -0.16 7.02
C ALA A 136 -7.69 0.51 7.27
N ILE A 137 -8.58 -0.13 8.02
CA ILE A 137 -9.89 0.44 8.40
C ILE A 137 -9.73 1.54 9.47
N HIS A 138 -8.63 1.52 10.22
CA HIS A 138 -8.40 2.43 11.36
C HIS A 138 -7.37 3.54 11.08
N VAL A 139 -6.88 3.66 9.86
CA VAL A 139 -5.90 4.70 9.44
C VAL A 139 -6.53 6.05 9.10
#